data_fb9da6fdf876ce644b872562fea1826b
#
_entry.id   fb9da6fdf876ce644b872562fea1826b
#
_cell.length_a   1.000
_cell.length_b   1.000
_cell.length_c   1.000
_cell.angle_alpha   90.00
_cell.angle_beta   90.00
_cell.angle_gamma   90.00
#
_symmetry.space_group_name_H-M   'P 1'
#
loop_
_entity.id
_entity.type
_entity.pdbx_description
1 polymer ?
#
loop_
_entity_poly.entity_id
_entity_poly.type
_entity_poly.pdbx_seq_one_letter_code
_entity_poly.pdbx_strand_id
1 'polypeptide(L)'
;EFITEALDGKNILVDACIGSGKTTSIQQLCNAFPPDKRILYLTYNRLLKLDAQAKIKSSNTTVTNYHGFAMGVLRKANITCGIPELVYTFNRMKPPIDMYDVLILDEYQDIEQEFADMLWYIKSTNPQMQIIAVGDMMQKIYDKTTLNVPAFMDEFLGEHITLSFTKCFRLSAQLAEKLGRIWQKEIIGVNDACVVEEMTPEAVVEFLAEQQPKDVLCLGQRTGL
;
A
#
# COMPACT_ATOMS: atom_id res chain seq x y z
N GLU A 1 19.10 1.42 -4.22
CA GLU A 1 18.54 0.86 -5.45
C GLU A 1 17.12 1.40 -5.72
N PHE A 2 16.09 1.11 -4.91
CA PHE A 2 14.70 1.55 -5.15
C PHE A 2 14.57 3.07 -5.42
N ILE A 3 15.13 3.91 -4.53
CA ILE A 3 15.09 5.37 -4.68
C ILE A 3 15.86 5.82 -5.94
N THR A 4 17.02 5.22 -6.21
CA THR A 4 17.83 5.55 -7.39
C THR A 4 17.07 5.27 -8.67
N GLU A 5 16.51 4.07 -8.82
CA GLU A 5 15.75 3.67 -10.01
C GLU A 5 14.48 4.52 -10.20
N ALA A 6 13.86 4.92 -9.10
CA ALA A 6 12.69 5.81 -9.15
C ALA A 6 13.08 7.23 -9.60
N LEU A 7 14.21 7.77 -9.13
CA LEU A 7 14.69 9.09 -9.54
C LEU A 7 15.18 9.10 -10.99
N ASP A 8 15.58 7.95 -11.53
CA ASP A 8 15.91 7.77 -12.95
C ASP A 8 14.65 7.73 -13.87
N GLY A 9 13.45 7.84 -13.29
CA GLY A 9 12.20 7.95 -14.05
C GLY A 9 11.60 6.61 -14.49
N LYS A 10 12.07 5.47 -13.96
CA LYS A 10 11.56 4.14 -14.32
C LYS A 10 10.23 3.85 -13.64
N ASN A 11 9.33 3.18 -14.35
CA ASN A 11 8.20 2.53 -13.69
C ASN A 11 8.71 1.35 -12.86
N ILE A 12 8.16 1.18 -11.66
CA ILE A 12 8.67 0.18 -10.70
C ILE A 12 7.52 -0.60 -10.10
N LEU A 13 7.64 -1.93 -10.12
CA LEU A 13 6.84 -2.84 -9.32
C LEU A 13 7.71 -3.38 -8.17
N VAL A 14 7.31 -3.14 -6.93
CA VAL A 14 8.00 -3.69 -5.76
C VAL A 14 7.18 -4.84 -5.19
N ASP A 15 7.71 -6.06 -5.30
CA ASP A 15 7.22 -7.22 -4.55
C ASP A 15 7.90 -7.25 -3.18
N ALA A 16 7.17 -6.85 -2.16
CA ALA A 16 7.69 -6.69 -0.82
C ALA A 16 7.22 -7.80 0.12
N CYS A 17 8.04 -8.24 1.05
CA CYS A 17 7.58 -9.14 2.10
C CYS A 17 6.92 -8.38 3.26
N ILE A 18 6.25 -9.15 4.13
CA ILE A 18 5.67 -8.61 5.36
C ILE A 18 6.74 -7.88 6.19
N GLY A 19 6.39 -6.71 6.72
CA GLY A 19 7.30 -5.96 7.61
C GLY A 19 8.60 -5.47 6.98
N SER A 20 8.68 -5.39 5.65
CA SER A 20 9.89 -4.94 4.92
C SER A 20 10.12 -3.44 4.91
N GLY A 21 9.22 -2.65 5.52
CA GLY A 21 9.35 -1.20 5.54
C GLY A 21 8.82 -0.50 4.27
N LYS A 22 7.88 -1.12 3.55
CA LYS A 22 7.22 -0.55 2.34
C LYS A 22 6.89 0.93 2.50
N THR A 23 6.04 1.25 3.47
CA THR A 23 5.56 2.63 3.71
C THR A 23 6.71 3.59 4.03
N THR A 24 7.69 3.14 4.82
CA THR A 24 8.89 3.96 5.14
C THR A 24 9.70 4.26 3.88
N SER A 25 9.89 3.26 3.01
CA SER A 25 10.62 3.44 1.75
C SER A 25 9.90 4.41 0.80
N ILE A 26 8.56 4.32 0.72
CA ILE A 26 7.74 5.27 -0.05
C ILE A 26 7.88 6.69 0.51
N GLN A 27 7.84 6.86 1.83
CA GLN A 27 7.98 8.17 2.47
C GLN A 27 9.36 8.80 2.19
N GLN A 28 10.42 8.00 2.26
CA GLN A 28 11.77 8.44 1.89
C GLN A 28 11.84 8.82 0.42
N LEU A 29 11.22 8.05 -0.46
CA LEU A 29 11.16 8.35 -1.89
C LEU A 29 10.43 9.67 -2.17
N CYS A 30 9.24 9.88 -1.57
CA CYS A 30 8.51 11.16 -1.73
C CYS A 30 9.34 12.37 -1.31
N ASN A 31 10.14 12.24 -0.24
CA ASN A 31 11.03 13.30 0.23
C ASN A 31 12.29 13.47 -0.64
N ALA A 32 12.65 12.46 -1.46
CA ALA A 32 13.82 12.50 -2.34
C ALA A 32 13.52 13.07 -3.72
N PHE A 33 12.27 13.05 -4.15
CA PHE A 33 11.90 13.64 -5.44
C PHE A 33 12.14 15.16 -5.47
N PRO A 34 12.55 15.72 -6.62
CA PRO A 34 12.66 17.15 -6.82
C PRO A 34 11.34 17.88 -6.52
N PRO A 35 11.38 19.11 -5.98
CA PRO A 35 10.18 19.84 -5.55
C PRO A 35 9.26 20.27 -6.70
N ASP A 36 9.73 20.25 -7.93
CA ASP A 36 8.96 20.52 -9.16
C ASP A 36 8.13 19.32 -9.62
N LYS A 37 8.42 18.11 -9.13
CA LYS A 37 7.65 16.90 -9.44
C LYS A 37 6.37 16.83 -8.61
N ARG A 38 5.23 16.78 -9.25
CA ARG A 38 3.92 16.63 -8.60
C ARG A 38 3.62 15.13 -8.40
N ILE A 39 3.51 14.73 -7.15
CA ILE A 39 3.35 13.32 -6.76
C ILE A 39 1.93 13.06 -6.26
N LEU A 40 1.27 12.07 -6.81
CA LEU A 40 0.05 11.49 -6.27
C LEU A 40 0.39 10.18 -5.56
N TYR A 41 0.24 10.14 -4.24
CA TYR A 41 0.42 8.95 -3.44
C TYR A 41 -0.94 8.42 -2.98
N LEU A 42 -1.35 7.28 -3.54
CA LEU A 42 -2.60 6.60 -3.21
C LEU A 42 -2.33 5.45 -2.23
N THR A 43 -3.01 5.50 -1.09
CA THR A 43 -3.02 4.43 -0.10
C THR A 43 -4.37 3.72 -0.10
N TYR A 44 -4.42 2.47 0.36
CA TYR A 44 -5.68 1.72 0.40
C TYR A 44 -6.63 2.27 1.47
N ASN A 45 -6.15 2.50 2.70
CA ASN A 45 -7.02 2.86 3.82
C ASN A 45 -6.67 4.21 4.48
N ARG A 46 -7.58 4.65 5.37
CA ARG A 46 -7.46 5.96 6.06
C ARG A 46 -6.27 6.02 7.02
N LEU A 47 -5.94 4.92 7.71
CA LEU A 47 -4.87 4.93 8.72
C LEU A 47 -3.50 5.08 8.05
N LEU A 48 -3.26 4.34 6.96
CA LEU A 48 -2.04 4.48 6.16
C LEU A 48 -1.90 5.90 5.59
N LYS A 49 -3.00 6.49 5.13
CA LYS A 49 -3.01 7.88 4.67
C LYS A 49 -2.55 8.85 5.77
N LEU A 50 -3.10 8.75 6.99
CA LEU A 50 -2.76 9.65 8.09
C LEU A 50 -1.30 9.49 8.51
N ASP A 51 -0.79 8.25 8.59
CA ASP A 51 0.62 7.98 8.89
C ASP A 51 1.56 8.58 7.82
N ALA A 52 1.23 8.38 6.55
CA ALA A 52 1.99 8.94 5.44
C ALA A 52 1.99 10.48 5.45
N GLN A 53 0.82 11.11 5.67
CA GLN A 53 0.71 12.56 5.77
C GLN A 53 1.54 13.17 6.93
N ALA A 54 1.67 12.44 8.04
CA ALA A 54 2.47 12.90 9.18
C ALA A 54 3.98 12.84 8.91
N LYS A 55 4.43 11.94 8.05
CA LYS A 55 5.86 11.65 7.81
C LYS A 55 6.41 12.25 6.52
N ILE A 56 5.57 12.47 5.51
CA ILE A 56 5.97 13.12 4.26
C ILE A 56 5.96 14.63 4.48
N LYS A 57 7.14 15.23 4.37
CA LYS A 57 7.34 16.68 4.54
C LYS A 57 7.30 17.45 3.23
N SER A 58 7.32 16.75 2.12
CA SER A 58 7.35 17.30 0.78
C SER A 58 5.99 17.93 0.43
N SER A 59 5.98 19.23 0.10
CA SER A 59 4.77 19.99 -0.26
C SER A 59 4.22 19.65 -1.65
N ASN A 60 5.00 18.97 -2.48
CA ASN A 60 4.65 18.54 -3.84
C ASN A 60 3.94 17.18 -3.88
N THR A 61 3.72 16.53 -2.71
CA THR A 61 3.08 15.22 -2.61
C THR A 61 1.64 15.32 -2.10
N THR A 62 0.71 14.88 -2.91
CA THR A 62 -0.69 14.70 -2.52
C THR A 62 -0.89 13.29 -2.00
N VAL A 63 -1.03 13.14 -0.68
CA VAL A 63 -1.29 11.84 -0.02
C VAL A 63 -2.79 11.68 0.23
N THR A 64 -3.41 10.67 -0.37
CA THR A 64 -4.82 10.38 -0.20
C THR A 64 -5.12 8.90 -0.39
N ASN A 65 -6.34 8.46 -0.09
CA ASN A 65 -6.84 7.14 -0.50
C ASN A 65 -7.79 7.29 -1.70
N TYR A 66 -8.17 6.19 -2.33
CA TYR A 66 -9.00 6.19 -3.55
C TYR A 66 -10.30 6.99 -3.39
N HIS A 67 -11.06 6.74 -2.32
CA HIS A 67 -12.30 7.49 -2.03
C HIS A 67 -12.04 8.98 -1.78
N GLY A 68 -10.98 9.31 -1.04
CA GLY A 68 -10.59 10.69 -0.77
C GLY A 68 -10.17 11.44 -2.03
N PHE A 69 -9.48 10.76 -2.96
CA PHE A 69 -9.13 11.31 -4.26
C PHE A 69 -10.40 11.59 -5.08
N ALA A 70 -11.28 10.59 -5.25
CA ALA A 70 -12.54 10.75 -5.96
C ALA A 70 -13.37 11.90 -5.38
N MET A 71 -13.54 11.95 -4.05
CA MET A 71 -14.27 13.02 -3.37
C MET A 71 -13.67 14.40 -3.64
N GLY A 72 -12.35 14.53 -3.57
CA GLY A 72 -11.66 15.80 -3.82
C GLY A 72 -11.86 16.33 -5.24
N VAL A 73 -11.75 15.43 -6.22
CA VAL A 73 -11.93 15.78 -7.64
C VAL A 73 -13.38 16.09 -7.97
N LEU A 74 -14.34 15.25 -7.54
CA LEU A 74 -15.76 15.49 -7.75
C LEU A 74 -16.22 16.81 -7.13
N ARG A 75 -15.73 17.12 -5.93
CA ARG A 75 -16.02 18.40 -5.25
C ARG A 75 -15.51 19.62 -6.03
N LYS A 76 -14.29 19.53 -6.61
CA LYS A 76 -13.76 20.58 -7.49
C LYS A 76 -14.62 20.79 -8.74
N ALA A 77 -15.23 19.71 -9.24
CA ALA A 77 -16.13 19.73 -10.38
C ALA A 77 -17.59 20.08 -10.01
N ASN A 78 -17.87 20.46 -8.75
CA ASN A 78 -19.22 20.73 -8.21
C ASN A 78 -20.19 19.53 -8.34
N ILE A 79 -19.66 18.30 -8.29
CA ILE A 79 -20.45 17.07 -8.33
C ILE A 79 -20.57 16.55 -6.88
N THR A 80 -21.80 16.30 -6.43
CA THR A 80 -22.11 15.75 -5.11
C THR A 80 -22.71 14.35 -5.26
N CYS A 81 -22.25 13.41 -4.44
CA CYS A 81 -22.81 12.05 -4.33
C CYS A 81 -22.56 11.48 -2.93
N GLY A 82 -23.19 10.36 -2.61
CA GLY A 82 -22.97 9.62 -1.37
C GLY A 82 -21.56 9.01 -1.31
N ILE A 83 -21.05 8.79 -0.08
CA ILE A 83 -19.72 8.17 0.11
C ILE A 83 -19.59 6.82 -0.60
N PRO A 84 -20.59 5.91 -0.56
CA PRO A 84 -20.49 4.63 -1.25
C PRO A 84 -20.41 4.75 -2.78
N GLU A 85 -20.86 5.87 -3.35
CA GLU A 85 -20.96 6.08 -4.80
C GLU A 85 -19.77 6.89 -5.36
N LEU A 86 -18.82 7.30 -4.51
CA LEU A 86 -17.74 8.21 -4.91
C LEU A 86 -16.94 7.70 -6.09
N VAL A 87 -16.43 6.45 -6.01
CA VAL A 87 -15.59 5.87 -7.05
C VAL A 87 -16.39 5.58 -8.31
N TYR A 88 -17.59 5.03 -8.17
CA TYR A 88 -18.51 4.81 -9.29
C TYR A 88 -18.84 6.12 -10.01
N THR A 89 -19.19 7.17 -9.27
CA THR A 89 -19.51 8.49 -9.85
C THR A 89 -18.31 9.10 -10.55
N PHE A 90 -17.12 8.99 -9.94
CA PHE A 90 -15.87 9.45 -10.55
C PHE A 90 -15.62 8.74 -11.89
N ASN A 91 -15.70 7.40 -11.92
CA ASN A 91 -15.46 6.60 -13.12
C ASN A 91 -16.47 6.90 -14.23
N ARG A 92 -17.73 7.17 -13.86
CA ARG A 92 -18.79 7.52 -14.82
C ARG A 92 -18.65 8.93 -15.37
N MET A 93 -18.37 9.89 -14.51
CA MET A 93 -18.37 11.33 -14.88
C MET A 93 -17.04 11.77 -15.48
N LYS A 94 -15.94 11.07 -15.18
CA LYS A 94 -14.58 11.39 -15.65
C LYS A 94 -14.24 12.87 -15.52
N PRO A 95 -14.37 13.47 -14.32
CA PRO A 95 -14.14 14.88 -14.12
C PRO A 95 -12.67 15.25 -14.38
N PRO A 96 -12.38 16.50 -14.79
CA PRO A 96 -11.00 16.94 -14.96
C PRO A 96 -10.17 16.73 -13.69
N ILE A 97 -8.97 16.19 -13.85
CA ILE A 97 -8.02 15.97 -12.75
C ILE A 97 -6.77 16.83 -12.94
N ASP A 98 -6.10 17.11 -11.83
CA ASP A 98 -4.80 17.77 -11.86
C ASP A 98 -3.76 16.89 -12.55
N MET A 99 -2.75 17.51 -13.15
CA MET A 99 -1.60 16.81 -13.72
C MET A 99 -0.65 16.34 -12.63
N TYR A 100 -0.14 15.12 -12.77
CA TYR A 100 0.85 14.53 -11.88
C TYR A 100 2.02 13.96 -12.70
N ASP A 101 3.23 14.09 -12.17
CA ASP A 101 4.44 13.52 -12.76
C ASP A 101 4.71 12.10 -12.29
N VAL A 102 4.28 11.79 -11.05
CA VAL A 102 4.51 10.50 -10.41
C VAL A 102 3.23 10.02 -9.72
N LEU A 103 2.88 8.77 -9.93
CA LEU A 103 1.84 8.04 -9.20
C LEU A 103 2.50 6.95 -8.35
N ILE A 104 2.24 6.98 -7.06
CA ILE A 104 2.68 5.93 -6.13
C ILE A 104 1.45 5.19 -5.61
N LEU A 105 1.45 3.87 -5.77
CA LEU A 105 0.41 2.96 -5.29
C LEU A 105 0.97 2.14 -4.13
N ASP A 106 0.35 2.25 -2.95
CA ASP A 106 0.68 1.43 -1.78
C ASP A 106 -0.36 0.33 -1.60
N GLU A 107 0.08 -0.88 -1.23
CA GLU A 107 -0.74 -2.07 -1.06
C GLU A 107 -1.52 -2.43 -2.34
N TYR A 108 -0.83 -2.49 -3.50
CA TYR A 108 -1.47 -2.73 -4.80
C TYR A 108 -2.23 -4.07 -4.87
N GLN A 109 -1.92 -5.05 -4.01
CA GLN A 109 -2.62 -6.34 -3.97
C GLN A 109 -4.12 -6.21 -3.64
N ASP A 110 -4.52 -5.10 -3.01
CA ASP A 110 -5.92 -4.85 -2.59
C ASP A 110 -6.71 -4.02 -3.61
N ILE A 111 -6.15 -3.76 -4.81
CA ILE A 111 -6.85 -3.03 -5.88
C ILE A 111 -8.03 -3.86 -6.37
N GLU A 112 -9.21 -3.23 -6.39
CA GLU A 112 -10.45 -3.76 -6.95
C GLU A 112 -10.74 -3.17 -8.33
N GLN A 113 -11.69 -3.76 -9.07
CA GLN A 113 -12.01 -3.34 -10.44
C GLN A 113 -12.34 -1.84 -10.54
N GLU A 114 -13.13 -1.31 -9.61
CA GLU A 114 -13.49 0.12 -9.63
C GLU A 114 -12.27 1.03 -9.45
N PHE A 115 -11.29 0.61 -8.65
CA PHE A 115 -10.03 1.36 -8.48
C PHE A 115 -9.14 1.22 -9.71
N ALA A 116 -9.11 0.05 -10.35
CA ALA A 116 -8.41 -0.15 -11.61
C ALA A 116 -8.94 0.78 -12.72
N ASP A 117 -10.26 0.90 -12.84
CA ASP A 117 -10.90 1.81 -13.81
C ASP A 117 -10.55 3.28 -13.53
N MET A 118 -10.52 3.68 -12.24
CA MET A 118 -10.06 5.00 -11.81
C MET A 118 -8.59 5.24 -12.19
N LEU A 119 -7.72 4.26 -11.93
CA LEU A 119 -6.29 4.35 -12.23
C LEU A 119 -6.04 4.47 -13.73
N TRP A 120 -6.77 3.72 -14.56
CA TRP A 120 -6.71 3.87 -16.01
C TRP A 120 -7.11 5.27 -16.47
N TYR A 121 -8.14 5.86 -15.87
CA TYR A 121 -8.51 7.23 -16.19
C TYR A 121 -7.42 8.23 -15.76
N ILE A 122 -6.85 8.10 -14.56
CA ILE A 122 -5.73 8.94 -14.10
C ILE A 122 -4.55 8.83 -15.07
N LYS A 123 -4.16 7.61 -15.48
CA LYS A 123 -3.06 7.40 -16.44
C LYS A 123 -3.36 8.00 -17.80
N SER A 124 -4.58 7.86 -18.31
CA SER A 124 -4.97 8.39 -19.62
C SER A 124 -4.89 9.92 -19.70
N THR A 125 -5.11 10.61 -18.59
CA THR A 125 -4.98 12.06 -18.48
C THR A 125 -3.56 12.53 -18.16
N ASN A 126 -2.68 11.60 -17.76
CA ASN A 126 -1.28 11.85 -17.43
C ASN A 126 -0.34 10.86 -18.17
N PRO A 127 -0.24 10.93 -19.52
CA PRO A 127 0.39 9.88 -20.31
C PRO A 127 1.90 9.74 -20.08
N GLN A 128 2.57 10.76 -19.54
CA GLN A 128 4.00 10.74 -19.20
C GLN A 128 4.27 10.48 -17.71
N MET A 129 3.22 10.15 -16.94
CA MET A 129 3.34 9.93 -15.52
C MET A 129 4.10 8.63 -15.23
N GLN A 130 5.15 8.74 -14.42
CA GLN A 130 5.85 7.59 -13.86
C GLN A 130 4.95 6.88 -12.84
N ILE A 131 4.98 5.54 -12.84
CA ILE A 131 4.15 4.73 -11.94
C ILE A 131 5.04 3.84 -11.07
N ILE A 132 4.86 3.92 -9.77
CA ILE A 132 5.57 3.13 -8.76
C ILE A 132 4.55 2.42 -7.90
N ALA A 133 4.55 1.10 -7.93
CA ALA A 133 3.62 0.28 -7.17
C ALA A 133 4.38 -0.58 -6.15
N VAL A 134 3.92 -0.56 -4.90
CA VAL A 134 4.52 -1.31 -3.80
C VAL A 134 3.44 -2.14 -3.12
N GLY A 135 3.68 -3.43 -2.94
CA GLY A 135 2.69 -4.32 -2.31
C GLY A 135 3.25 -5.71 -2.03
N ASP A 136 2.36 -6.57 -1.56
CA ASP A 136 2.66 -7.97 -1.25
C ASP A 136 1.45 -8.86 -1.58
N MET A 137 1.51 -9.57 -2.68
CA MET A 137 0.40 -10.46 -3.10
C MET A 137 0.04 -11.52 -2.05
N MET A 138 0.98 -11.90 -1.17
CA MET A 138 0.72 -12.86 -0.09
C MET A 138 -0.06 -12.24 1.08
N GLN A 139 -0.18 -10.92 1.15
CA GLN A 139 -0.97 -10.19 2.14
C GLN A 139 -2.36 -9.77 1.64
N LYS A 140 -2.79 -10.26 0.49
CA LYS A 140 -4.13 -9.98 -0.04
C LYS A 140 -5.19 -10.51 0.93
N ILE A 141 -6.03 -9.61 1.46
CA ILE A 141 -7.04 -9.94 2.48
C ILE A 141 -8.36 -10.35 1.84
N TYR A 142 -8.66 -9.87 0.65
CA TYR A 142 -9.96 -10.07 0.00
C TYR A 142 -9.86 -10.95 -1.24
N ASP A 143 -10.33 -12.20 -1.14
CA ASP A 143 -10.45 -13.12 -2.27
C ASP A 143 -11.63 -12.81 -3.22
N LYS A 144 -12.41 -11.77 -2.90
CA LYS A 144 -13.65 -11.47 -3.62
C LYS A 144 -13.47 -10.61 -4.87
N THR A 145 -12.25 -10.16 -5.17
CA THR A 145 -12.02 -9.33 -6.36
C THR A 145 -11.95 -10.20 -7.61
N THR A 146 -12.73 -9.85 -8.62
CA THR A 146 -12.67 -10.46 -9.95
C THR A 146 -11.42 -10.02 -10.73
N LEU A 147 -10.71 -9.00 -10.26
CA LEU A 147 -9.52 -8.45 -10.91
C LEU A 147 -8.32 -9.38 -10.72
N ASN A 148 -7.70 -9.77 -11.83
CA ASN A 148 -6.37 -10.37 -11.81
C ASN A 148 -5.33 -9.27 -11.60
N VAL A 149 -4.97 -9.03 -10.32
CA VAL A 149 -4.09 -7.91 -9.95
C VAL A 149 -2.70 -8.01 -10.60
N PRO A 150 -2.01 -9.17 -10.66
CA PRO A 150 -0.74 -9.26 -11.36
C PRO A 150 -0.81 -8.86 -12.83
N ALA A 151 -1.79 -9.40 -13.57
CA ALA A 151 -1.98 -9.05 -14.97
C ALA A 151 -2.34 -7.56 -15.16
N PHE A 152 -3.19 -7.02 -14.28
CA PHE A 152 -3.51 -5.60 -14.27
C PHE A 152 -2.25 -4.74 -14.05
N MET A 153 -1.41 -5.09 -13.07
CA MET A 153 -0.21 -4.31 -12.76
C MET A 153 0.80 -4.33 -13.91
N ASP A 154 0.99 -5.48 -14.55
CA ASP A 154 1.88 -5.62 -15.70
C ASP A 154 1.43 -4.71 -16.87
N GLU A 155 0.15 -4.76 -17.21
CA GLU A 155 -0.44 -3.90 -18.25
C GLU A 155 -0.43 -2.42 -17.85
N PHE A 156 -0.77 -2.12 -16.60
CA PHE A 156 -0.88 -0.75 -16.10
C PHE A 156 0.48 -0.04 -16.00
N LEU A 157 1.52 -0.73 -15.54
CA LEU A 157 2.87 -0.15 -15.52
C LEU A 157 3.46 -0.08 -16.95
N GLY A 158 3.19 -1.05 -17.82
CA GLY A 158 3.86 -1.19 -19.11
C GLY A 158 5.31 -1.60 -18.92
N GLU A 159 6.24 -0.98 -19.65
CA GLU A 159 7.68 -1.23 -19.43
C GLU A 159 8.07 -0.76 -18.02
N HIS A 160 8.55 -1.71 -17.21
CA HIS A 160 8.88 -1.46 -15.80
C HIS A 160 9.99 -2.40 -15.31
N ILE A 161 10.59 -2.05 -14.19
CA ILE A 161 11.48 -2.94 -13.44
C ILE A 161 10.77 -3.52 -12.22
N THR A 162 11.12 -4.75 -11.88
CA THR A 162 10.63 -5.39 -10.66
C THR A 162 11.74 -5.45 -9.62
N LEU A 163 11.43 -4.96 -8.41
CA LEU A 163 12.34 -5.02 -7.26
C LEU A 163 11.71 -5.86 -6.15
N SER A 164 12.53 -6.49 -5.34
CA SER A 164 12.07 -7.30 -4.21
C SER A 164 12.59 -6.74 -2.88
N PHE A 165 11.67 -6.56 -1.91
CA PHE A 165 12.02 -6.25 -0.54
C PHE A 165 11.90 -7.51 0.31
N THR A 166 13.03 -8.16 0.58
CA THR A 166 13.08 -9.47 1.26
C THR A 166 13.36 -9.40 2.75
N LYS A 167 13.90 -8.26 3.26
CA LYS A 167 14.19 -8.09 4.69
C LYS A 167 12.92 -7.78 5.48
N CYS A 168 12.64 -8.60 6.48
CA CYS A 168 11.51 -8.43 7.41
C CYS A 168 11.99 -7.91 8.76
N PHE A 169 11.60 -6.68 9.12
CA PHE A 169 11.95 -6.04 10.39
C PHE A 169 11.00 -6.40 11.55
N ARG A 170 9.98 -7.22 11.29
CA ARG A 170 9.01 -7.66 12.31
C ARG A 170 9.29 -9.05 12.86
N LEU A 171 9.80 -9.94 12.03
CA LEU A 171 9.95 -11.36 12.35
C LEU A 171 11.40 -11.70 12.67
N SER A 172 11.58 -12.67 13.58
CA SER A 172 12.86 -13.33 13.77
C SER A 172 13.25 -14.18 12.54
N ALA A 173 14.53 -14.55 12.44
CA ALA A 173 15.03 -15.36 11.34
C ALA A 173 14.25 -16.67 11.20
N GLN A 174 13.98 -17.37 12.33
CA GLN A 174 13.26 -18.65 12.35
C GLN A 174 11.82 -18.52 11.85
N LEU A 175 11.10 -17.49 12.29
CA LEU A 175 9.72 -17.24 11.86
C LEU A 175 9.64 -16.83 10.41
N ALA A 176 10.55 -15.98 9.97
CA ALA A 176 10.64 -15.54 8.58
C ALA A 176 10.91 -16.72 7.64
N GLU A 177 11.83 -17.63 8.02
CA GLU A 177 12.10 -18.85 7.27
C GLU A 177 10.88 -19.77 7.20
N LYS A 178 10.18 -19.99 8.33
CA LYS A 178 8.95 -20.81 8.36
C LYS A 178 7.87 -20.23 7.46
N LEU A 179 7.65 -18.91 7.53
CA LEU A 179 6.67 -18.21 6.71
C LEU A 179 7.07 -18.21 5.23
N GLY A 180 8.34 -18.00 4.93
CA GLY A 180 8.89 -18.04 3.57
C GLY A 180 8.69 -19.38 2.89
N ARG A 181 8.84 -20.49 3.63
CA ARG A 181 8.54 -21.85 3.12
C ARG A 181 7.06 -22.04 2.80
N ILE A 182 6.16 -21.51 3.67
CA ILE A 182 4.70 -21.61 3.45
C ILE A 182 4.28 -20.79 2.24
N TRP A 183 4.80 -19.59 2.10
CA TRP A 183 4.43 -18.64 1.01
C TRP A 183 5.28 -18.80 -0.24
N GLN A 184 6.27 -19.70 -0.23
CA GLN A 184 7.23 -19.89 -1.32
C GLN A 184 7.88 -18.56 -1.74
N LYS A 185 8.21 -17.73 -0.74
CA LYS A 185 8.76 -16.39 -0.89
C LYS A 185 9.99 -16.21 -0.01
N GLU A 186 11.01 -15.53 -0.53
CA GLU A 186 12.18 -15.18 0.26
C GLU A 186 11.83 -14.12 1.32
N ILE A 187 12.00 -14.47 2.59
CA ILE A 187 11.79 -13.58 3.73
C ILE A 187 12.96 -13.73 4.69
N ILE A 188 13.72 -12.65 4.89
CA ILE A 188 14.89 -12.61 5.76
C ILE A 188 14.52 -11.85 7.03
N GLY A 189 14.20 -12.55 8.11
CA GLY A 189 13.88 -11.94 9.40
C GLY A 189 15.12 -11.37 10.08
N VAL A 190 15.01 -10.14 10.59
CA VAL A 190 16.11 -9.43 11.27
C VAL A 190 15.71 -8.91 12.66
N ASN A 191 14.57 -9.36 13.21
CA ASN A 191 14.09 -8.93 14.53
C ASN A 191 14.33 -10.02 15.57
N ASP A 192 15.45 -9.97 16.26
CA ASP A 192 15.81 -10.93 17.31
C ASP A 192 14.90 -10.83 18.55
N ALA A 193 14.16 -9.72 18.73
CA ALA A 193 13.19 -9.56 19.82
C ALA A 193 11.83 -10.19 19.55
N CYS A 194 11.59 -10.72 18.35
CA CYS A 194 10.33 -11.40 18.01
C CYS A 194 10.35 -12.83 18.60
N VAL A 195 9.47 -13.07 19.57
CA VAL A 195 9.27 -14.37 20.21
C VAL A 195 7.90 -14.91 19.84
N VAL A 196 7.78 -16.21 19.60
CA VAL A 196 6.51 -16.91 19.41
C VAL A 196 6.41 -18.04 20.41
N GLU A 197 5.33 -18.04 21.15
CA GLU A 197 4.99 -19.06 22.13
C GLU A 197 3.62 -19.64 21.81
N GLU A 198 3.49 -20.97 21.96
CA GLU A 198 2.19 -21.63 21.88
C GLU A 198 1.61 -21.72 23.27
N MET A 199 0.42 -21.16 23.47
CA MET A 199 -0.26 -21.11 24.76
C MET A 199 -1.70 -21.60 24.64
N THR A 200 -2.22 -22.20 25.73
CA THR A 200 -3.66 -22.44 25.85
C THR A 200 -4.41 -21.11 26.05
N PRO A 201 -5.72 -21.03 25.75
CA PRO A 201 -6.50 -19.82 26.00
C PRO A 201 -6.40 -19.30 27.44
N GLU A 202 -6.39 -20.20 28.42
CA GLU A 202 -6.27 -19.90 29.85
C GLU A 202 -4.90 -19.26 30.16
N ALA A 203 -3.82 -19.86 29.65
CA ALA A 203 -2.46 -19.36 29.80
C ALA A 203 -2.28 -17.98 29.14
N VAL A 204 -2.96 -17.70 28.01
CA VAL A 204 -2.96 -16.38 27.39
C VAL A 204 -3.59 -15.32 28.31
N VAL A 205 -4.70 -15.65 28.97
CA VAL A 205 -5.38 -14.73 29.91
C VAL A 205 -4.45 -14.41 31.09
N GLU A 206 -3.81 -15.42 31.70
CA GLU A 206 -2.84 -15.25 32.79
C GLU A 206 -1.65 -14.39 32.33
N PHE A 207 -1.07 -14.71 31.18
CA PHE A 207 0.05 -13.96 30.59
C PHE A 207 -0.31 -12.48 30.39
N LEU A 208 -1.49 -12.19 29.83
CA LEU A 208 -1.94 -10.80 29.59
C LEU A 208 -2.16 -10.07 30.93
N ALA A 209 -2.67 -10.74 31.95
CA ALA A 209 -2.86 -10.17 33.28
C ALA A 209 -1.54 -9.84 33.96
N GLU A 210 -0.50 -10.68 33.81
CA GLU A 210 0.82 -10.49 34.39
C GLU A 210 1.65 -9.45 33.64
N GLN A 211 1.71 -9.57 32.31
CA GLN A 211 2.59 -8.73 31.48
C GLN A 211 2.01 -7.36 31.18
N GLN A 212 0.67 -7.20 31.27
CA GLN A 212 -0.05 -5.95 30.99
C GLN A 212 0.47 -5.25 29.70
N PRO A 213 0.50 -5.95 28.53
CA PRO A 213 1.04 -5.39 27.31
C PRO A 213 0.27 -4.14 26.91
N LYS A 214 0.97 -3.17 26.32
CA LYS A 214 0.37 -1.91 25.88
C LYS A 214 -0.69 -2.09 24.79
N ASP A 215 -0.43 -3.03 23.87
CA ASP A 215 -1.28 -3.31 22.72
C ASP A 215 -1.46 -4.82 22.55
N VAL A 216 -2.70 -5.26 22.30
CA VAL A 216 -3.05 -6.64 22.00
C VAL A 216 -3.77 -6.68 20.66
N LEU A 217 -3.27 -7.48 19.73
CA LEU A 217 -3.89 -7.71 18.43
C LEU A 217 -4.46 -9.13 18.37
N CYS A 218 -5.74 -9.25 18.07
CA CYS A 218 -6.42 -10.53 17.89
C CYS A 218 -6.76 -10.77 16.42
N LEU A 219 -6.58 -12.00 15.95
CA LEU A 219 -7.05 -12.45 14.65
C LEU A 219 -8.50 -12.92 14.77
N GLY A 220 -9.42 -12.15 14.21
CA GLY A 220 -10.86 -12.49 14.13
C GLY A 220 -11.72 -11.95 15.28
N GLN A 221 -12.95 -11.60 14.94
CA GLN A 221 -13.92 -11.03 15.89
C GLN A 221 -14.44 -12.02 16.95
N ARG A 222 -14.26 -13.33 16.74
CA ARG A 222 -14.74 -14.37 17.67
C ARG A 222 -13.69 -14.85 18.67
N THR A 223 -12.44 -14.44 18.49
CA THR A 223 -11.32 -14.81 19.38
C THR A 223 -10.85 -13.65 20.26
N GLY A 224 -11.43 -12.46 20.08
CA GLY A 224 -11.25 -11.36 21.02
C GLY A 224 -12.15 -11.57 22.24
N LEU A 225 -11.55 -11.73 23.39
CA LEU A 225 -12.22 -11.69 24.69
C LEU A 225 -12.48 -10.23 25.08
#